data_68970a79d5dd391792335fa85eed59b9
#
_entry.id   68970a79d5dd391792335fa85eed59b9
#
_cell.length_a   1.000
_cell.length_b   1.000
_cell.length_c   1.000
_cell.angle_alpha   90.00
_cell.angle_beta   90.00
_cell.angle_gamma   90.00
#
_symmetry.space_group_name_H-M   'P 1'
#
loop_
_entity.id
_entity.type
_entity.pdbx_description
1 polymer ?
#
loop_
_entity_poly.entity_id
_entity_poly.type
_entity_poly.pdbx_seq_one_letter_code
_entity_poly.pdbx_strand_id
1 'polypeptide(L)'
;MNQQVKTRNLKKKNTKPNDIVDKKKQGLRNREINVISFIFVALFLMMASYLVYFNVFEASTIVNNPYNKRIDNLENKVVRGNILAADGQILAETDIDEDGNETRVYPFSEVFCHVVGLASAKTGVEGVANYELLSTSGNIINQLSDDLSGEKSVGYDVVTTLVPKLQEAAYKALGSNKGA
;
A
#
# COMPACT_ATOMS: atom_id res chain seq x y z
N MET A 1 11.00 22.31 88.08
CA MET A 1 10.89 21.13 87.14
C MET A 1 9.48 21.19 86.54
N ASN A 2 9.33 21.93 85.40
CA ASN A 2 8.07 22.19 84.73
C ASN A 2 8.00 21.45 83.44
N GLN A 3 7.15 20.46 83.33
CA GLN A 3 6.86 19.76 82.06
C GLN A 3 5.74 20.58 81.32
N GLN A 4 6.12 21.08 80.16
CA GLN A 4 5.16 21.72 79.21
C GLN A 4 4.49 20.61 78.38
N VAL A 5 3.22 20.43 78.59
CA VAL A 5 2.37 19.55 77.76
C VAL A 5 2.03 20.28 76.46
N LYS A 6 2.59 19.79 75.34
CA LYS A 6 2.39 20.31 74.00
C LYS A 6 1.07 19.74 73.39
N THR A 7 -0.02 20.51 73.58
CA THR A 7 -1.31 20.16 72.92
C THR A 7 -1.27 20.33 71.45
N ARG A 8 -1.32 19.21 70.70
CA ARG A 8 -1.50 19.21 69.24
C ARG A 8 -2.93 19.62 68.92
N ASN A 9 -3.11 20.83 68.40
CA ASN A 9 -4.35 21.27 67.78
C ASN A 9 -4.64 20.49 66.49
N LEU A 10 -5.49 19.49 66.56
CA LEU A 10 -6.09 18.84 65.41
C LEU A 10 -7.15 19.79 64.81
N LYS A 11 -6.76 20.51 63.73
CA LYS A 11 -7.72 21.26 62.92
C LYS A 11 -8.67 20.26 62.25
N LYS A 12 -9.88 20.05 62.83
CA LYS A 12 -11.01 19.40 62.16
C LYS A 12 -11.34 20.22 60.91
N LYS A 13 -11.07 19.64 59.74
CA LYS A 13 -11.46 20.21 58.44
C LYS A 13 -12.98 20.09 58.36
N ASN A 14 -13.71 21.17 58.67
CA ASN A 14 -15.16 21.27 58.47
C ASN A 14 -15.43 21.28 56.96
N THR A 15 -15.64 20.10 56.39
CA THR A 15 -16.09 19.94 55.00
C THR A 15 -17.60 20.20 55.00
N LYS A 16 -18.03 21.28 54.34
CA LYS A 16 -19.46 21.60 54.20
C LYS A 16 -20.18 20.45 53.49
N PRO A 17 -21.43 20.10 53.91
CA PRO A 17 -22.20 19.00 53.28
C PRO A 17 -22.32 19.14 51.75
N ASN A 18 -22.38 20.35 51.24
CA ASN A 18 -22.47 20.66 49.81
C ASN A 18 -21.20 20.25 49.03
N ASP A 19 -20.00 20.36 49.63
CA ASP A 19 -18.73 20.00 48.98
C ASP A 19 -18.63 18.48 48.71
N ILE A 20 -19.30 17.67 49.55
CA ILE A 20 -19.30 16.19 49.39
C ILE A 20 -20.26 15.78 48.27
N VAL A 21 -21.43 16.45 48.18
CA VAL A 21 -22.43 16.18 47.14
C VAL A 21 -21.89 16.59 45.76
N ASP A 22 -21.22 17.75 45.70
CA ASP A 22 -20.64 18.24 44.44
C ASP A 22 -19.47 17.36 43.96
N LYS A 23 -18.62 16.88 44.84
CA LYS A 23 -17.55 15.91 44.49
C LYS A 23 -18.09 14.57 43.99
N LYS A 24 -19.21 14.10 44.60
CA LYS A 24 -19.84 12.85 44.18
C LYS A 24 -20.49 13.00 42.81
N LYS A 25 -21.14 14.13 42.49
CA LYS A 25 -21.69 14.45 41.17
C LYS A 25 -20.59 14.60 40.10
N GLN A 26 -19.47 15.25 40.44
CA GLN A 26 -18.31 15.36 39.54
C GLN A 26 -17.69 14.00 39.27
N GLY A 27 -17.55 13.13 40.26
CA GLY A 27 -17.01 11.78 40.07
C GLY A 27 -17.86 10.90 39.15
N LEU A 28 -19.20 10.99 39.27
CA LEU A 28 -20.12 10.26 38.39
C LEU A 28 -20.02 10.77 36.94
N ARG A 29 -20.02 12.07 36.72
CA ARG A 29 -19.90 12.70 35.40
C ARG A 29 -18.57 12.39 34.76
N ASN A 30 -17.48 12.37 35.51
CA ASN A 30 -16.16 11.99 34.97
C ASN A 30 -16.12 10.53 34.56
N ARG A 31 -16.79 9.64 35.27
CA ARG A 31 -16.88 8.22 34.92
C ARG A 31 -17.64 8.01 33.60
N GLU A 32 -18.76 8.70 33.39
CA GLU A 32 -19.54 8.65 32.17
C GLU A 32 -18.74 9.19 30.98
N ILE A 33 -18.05 10.32 31.16
CA ILE A 33 -17.17 10.90 30.13
C ILE A 33 -16.04 9.91 29.79
N ASN A 34 -15.42 9.30 30.78
CA ASN A 34 -14.35 8.32 30.54
C ASN A 34 -14.83 7.10 29.77
N VAL A 35 -16.02 6.56 30.11
CA VAL A 35 -16.61 5.42 29.38
C VAL A 35 -16.85 5.80 27.92
N ILE A 36 -17.45 6.95 27.66
CA ILE A 36 -17.68 7.44 26.31
C ILE A 36 -16.35 7.61 25.56
N SER A 37 -15.34 8.20 26.22
CA SER A 37 -14.01 8.37 25.64
C SER A 37 -13.37 7.03 25.28
N PHE A 38 -13.46 6.01 26.13
CA PHE A 38 -12.95 4.68 25.83
C PHE A 38 -13.68 4.02 24.64
N ILE A 39 -15.00 4.22 24.52
CA ILE A 39 -15.77 3.74 23.37
C ILE A 39 -15.27 4.40 22.08
N PHE A 40 -15.06 5.71 22.09
CA PHE A 40 -14.53 6.43 20.92
C PHE A 40 -13.12 5.96 20.54
N VAL A 41 -12.24 5.79 21.52
CA VAL A 41 -10.89 5.27 21.29
C VAL A 41 -10.94 3.86 20.71
N ALA A 42 -11.79 2.98 21.24
CA ALA A 42 -11.96 1.63 20.73
C ALA A 42 -12.48 1.61 19.27
N LEU A 43 -13.47 2.44 18.95
CA LEU A 43 -13.98 2.59 17.59
C LEU A 43 -12.91 3.13 16.63
N PHE A 44 -12.13 4.12 17.08
CA PHE A 44 -11.04 4.66 16.28
C PHE A 44 -9.95 3.62 15.99
N LEU A 45 -9.56 2.85 17.00
CA LEU A 45 -8.59 1.76 16.85
C LEU A 45 -9.12 0.66 15.92
N MET A 46 -10.40 0.32 16.00
CA MET A 46 -11.03 -0.63 15.09
C MET A 46 -10.98 -0.13 13.65
N MET A 47 -11.34 1.14 13.43
CA MET A 47 -11.27 1.75 12.10
C MET A 47 -9.84 1.80 11.56
N ALA A 48 -8.87 2.21 12.38
CA ALA A 48 -7.46 2.23 12.01
C ALA A 48 -6.94 0.84 11.65
N SER A 49 -7.28 -0.19 12.44
CA SER A 49 -6.92 -1.58 12.17
C SER A 49 -7.52 -2.09 10.86
N TYR A 50 -8.78 -1.73 10.58
CA TYR A 50 -9.44 -2.08 9.33
C TYR A 50 -8.77 -1.41 8.13
N LEU A 51 -8.37 -0.13 8.24
CA LEU A 51 -7.65 0.57 7.18
C LEU A 51 -6.28 -0.06 6.88
N VAL A 52 -5.56 -0.48 7.92
CA VAL A 52 -4.28 -1.21 7.75
C VAL A 52 -4.52 -2.56 7.07
N TYR A 53 -5.50 -3.34 7.54
CA TYR A 53 -5.88 -4.60 6.91
C TYR A 53 -6.23 -4.43 5.44
N PHE A 54 -7.10 -3.47 5.13
CA PHE A 54 -7.52 -3.17 3.76
C PHE A 54 -6.32 -2.80 2.88
N ASN A 55 -5.43 -1.94 3.38
CA ASN A 55 -4.27 -1.49 2.60
C ASN A 55 -3.29 -2.63 2.30
N VAL A 56 -3.09 -3.55 3.25
CA VAL A 56 -2.13 -4.66 3.10
C VAL A 56 -2.68 -5.81 2.26
N PHE A 57 -3.97 -6.15 2.40
CA PHE A 57 -4.54 -7.36 1.81
C PHE A 57 -5.46 -7.12 0.62
N GLU A 58 -6.19 -6.01 0.61
CA GLU A 58 -7.26 -5.78 -0.38
C GLU A 58 -6.86 -4.75 -1.46
N ALA A 59 -6.01 -3.78 -1.12
CA ALA A 59 -5.74 -2.63 -1.99
C ALA A 59 -5.15 -3.06 -3.34
N SER A 60 -4.20 -3.99 -3.37
CA SER A 60 -3.58 -4.47 -4.61
C SER A 60 -4.58 -5.14 -5.54
N THR A 61 -5.51 -5.94 -5.01
CA THR A 61 -6.56 -6.61 -5.79
C THR A 61 -7.51 -5.61 -6.43
N ILE A 62 -7.86 -4.54 -5.71
CA ILE A 62 -8.76 -3.50 -6.21
C ILE A 62 -8.05 -2.61 -7.24
N VAL A 63 -6.81 -2.24 -6.96
CA VAL A 63 -6.02 -1.37 -7.85
C VAL A 63 -5.75 -2.09 -9.18
N ASN A 64 -5.32 -3.35 -9.15
CA ASN A 64 -5.00 -4.13 -10.34
C ASN A 64 -6.24 -4.81 -10.99
N ASN A 65 -7.45 -4.42 -10.60
CA ASN A 65 -8.66 -4.95 -11.21
C ASN A 65 -8.74 -4.55 -12.69
N PRO A 66 -8.93 -5.50 -13.64
CA PRO A 66 -9.00 -5.22 -15.08
C PRO A 66 -10.07 -4.19 -15.49
N TYR A 67 -11.09 -4.01 -14.66
CA TYR A 67 -12.16 -3.02 -14.88
C TYR A 67 -11.86 -1.63 -14.31
N ASN A 68 -10.66 -1.43 -13.74
CA ASN A 68 -10.29 -0.14 -13.17
C ASN A 68 -9.85 0.85 -14.26
N LYS A 69 -10.80 1.63 -14.78
CA LYS A 69 -10.56 2.63 -15.81
C LYS A 69 -9.55 3.74 -15.44
N ARG A 70 -9.18 3.87 -14.17
CA ARG A 70 -8.16 4.84 -13.76
C ARG A 70 -6.78 4.44 -14.29
N ILE A 71 -6.52 3.15 -14.42
CA ILE A 71 -5.26 2.64 -14.94
C ILE A 71 -5.15 2.91 -16.44
N ASP A 72 -6.25 2.81 -17.18
CA ASP A 72 -6.29 3.11 -18.62
C ASP A 72 -5.84 4.57 -18.91
N ASN A 73 -6.11 5.50 -17.99
CA ASN A 73 -5.64 6.89 -18.08
C ASN A 73 -4.13 7.02 -17.81
N LEU A 74 -3.53 6.11 -17.04
CA LEU A 74 -2.09 6.09 -16.79
C LEU A 74 -1.33 5.55 -18.02
N GLU A 75 -1.88 4.56 -18.74
CA GLU A 75 -1.30 4.00 -19.97
C GLU A 75 -1.07 5.09 -21.04
N ASN A 76 -1.90 6.13 -21.06
CA ASN A 76 -1.73 7.25 -21.99
C ASN A 76 -0.64 8.26 -21.57
N LYS A 77 -0.23 8.25 -20.31
CA LYS A 77 0.69 9.26 -19.74
C LYS A 77 2.04 8.69 -19.34
N VAL A 78 2.15 7.37 -19.19
CA VAL A 78 3.33 6.70 -18.66
C VAL A 78 3.74 5.59 -19.61
N VAL A 79 5.02 5.60 -19.99
CA VAL A 79 5.65 4.46 -20.68
C VAL A 79 5.74 3.31 -19.69
N ARG A 80 5.19 2.17 -20.04
CA ARG A 80 5.14 0.99 -19.17
C ARG A 80 6.54 0.47 -18.84
N GLY A 81 6.86 0.30 -17.55
CA GLY A 81 8.13 -0.19 -17.06
C GLY A 81 8.44 -1.64 -17.48
N ASN A 82 9.65 -2.10 -17.26
CA ASN A 82 10.11 -3.41 -17.68
C ASN A 82 9.77 -4.50 -16.67
N ILE A 83 9.64 -5.74 -17.15
CA ILE A 83 9.61 -6.93 -16.31
C ILE A 83 10.95 -7.64 -16.45
N LEU A 84 11.63 -7.82 -15.32
CA LEU A 84 12.97 -8.38 -15.27
C LEU A 84 12.96 -9.75 -14.59
N ALA A 85 13.80 -10.65 -15.07
CA ALA A 85 14.12 -11.91 -14.41
C ALA A 85 14.99 -11.69 -13.16
N ALA A 86 15.22 -12.73 -12.37
CA ALA A 86 16.06 -12.70 -11.19
C ALA A 86 17.52 -12.31 -11.46
N ASP A 87 18.00 -12.58 -12.67
CA ASP A 87 19.36 -12.25 -13.13
C ASP A 87 19.43 -10.92 -13.91
N GLY A 88 18.35 -10.17 -13.97
CA GLY A 88 18.25 -8.88 -14.64
C GLY A 88 17.96 -8.96 -16.14
N GLN A 89 17.75 -10.16 -16.71
CA GLN A 89 17.34 -10.27 -18.12
C GLN A 89 15.92 -9.72 -18.30
N ILE A 90 15.70 -9.06 -19.44
CA ILE A 90 14.41 -8.46 -19.78
C ILE A 90 13.44 -9.53 -20.24
N LEU A 91 12.33 -9.67 -19.55
CA LEU A 91 11.22 -10.57 -19.90
C LEU A 91 10.11 -9.87 -20.69
N ALA A 92 9.92 -8.59 -20.41
CA ALA A 92 9.03 -7.71 -21.17
C ALA A 92 9.55 -6.27 -21.08
N GLU A 93 9.54 -5.55 -22.20
CA GLU A 93 9.92 -4.14 -22.31
C GLU A 93 8.99 -3.39 -23.25
N THR A 94 9.00 -2.06 -23.16
CA THR A 94 8.28 -1.20 -24.10
C THR A 94 9.29 -0.58 -25.07
N ASP A 95 9.17 -0.92 -26.33
CA ASP A 95 9.94 -0.33 -27.42
C ASP A 95 9.17 0.89 -27.97
N ILE A 96 9.88 1.97 -28.23
CA ILE A 96 9.33 3.22 -28.76
C ILE A 96 9.99 3.48 -30.12
N ASP A 97 9.18 3.48 -31.16
CA ASP A 97 9.67 3.75 -32.51
C ASP A 97 9.99 5.25 -32.74
N GLU A 98 10.56 5.57 -33.92
CA GLU A 98 10.91 6.96 -34.30
C GLU A 98 9.68 7.88 -34.38
N ASP A 99 8.50 7.33 -34.56
CA ASP A 99 7.23 8.08 -34.63
C ASP A 99 6.59 8.23 -33.23
N GLY A 100 7.19 7.66 -32.19
CA GLY A 100 6.70 7.73 -30.80
C GLY A 100 5.62 6.70 -30.47
N ASN A 101 5.42 5.68 -31.33
CA ASN A 101 4.47 4.61 -31.02
C ASN A 101 5.11 3.59 -30.08
N GLU A 102 4.37 3.21 -29.06
CA GLU A 102 4.80 2.27 -28.04
C GLU A 102 4.36 0.85 -28.40
N THR A 103 5.32 -0.08 -28.43
CA THR A 103 5.07 -1.49 -28.66
C THR A 103 5.62 -2.32 -27.51
N ARG A 104 4.78 -3.16 -26.90
CA ARG A 104 5.21 -4.08 -25.85
C ARG A 104 5.86 -5.31 -26.44
N VAL A 105 7.14 -5.54 -26.12
CA VAL A 105 7.97 -6.62 -26.63
C VAL A 105 8.24 -7.65 -25.54
N TYR A 106 8.21 -8.93 -25.93
CA TYR A 106 8.44 -10.08 -25.05
C TYR A 106 9.57 -10.95 -25.64
N PRO A 107 10.85 -10.71 -25.26
CA PRO A 107 12.00 -11.39 -25.87
C PRO A 107 11.96 -12.93 -25.79
N PHE A 108 11.34 -13.46 -24.72
CA PHE A 108 11.22 -14.92 -24.49
C PHE A 108 9.82 -15.47 -24.78
N SER A 109 9.03 -14.82 -25.59
CA SER A 109 7.58 -14.95 -25.77
C SER A 109 6.96 -16.31 -25.39
N GLU A 110 7.31 -17.40 -26.06
CA GLU A 110 6.68 -18.72 -25.83
C GLU A 110 7.04 -19.34 -24.47
N VAL A 111 8.28 -19.13 -24.02
CA VAL A 111 8.81 -19.73 -22.79
C VAL A 111 8.18 -19.17 -21.55
N PHE A 112 7.80 -17.88 -21.56
CA PHE A 112 7.30 -17.16 -20.42
C PHE A 112 5.85 -16.68 -20.54
N CYS A 113 5.17 -16.97 -21.68
CA CYS A 113 3.84 -16.43 -21.98
C CYS A 113 2.80 -16.66 -20.87
N HIS A 114 2.84 -17.81 -20.20
CA HIS A 114 1.88 -18.13 -19.14
C HIS A 114 2.14 -17.38 -17.82
N VAL A 115 3.41 -17.07 -17.54
CA VAL A 115 3.82 -16.43 -16.29
C VAL A 115 3.85 -14.92 -16.45
N VAL A 116 4.52 -14.42 -17.47
CA VAL A 116 4.62 -12.98 -17.76
C VAL A 116 3.26 -12.44 -18.22
N GLY A 117 2.55 -13.19 -19.05
CA GLY A 117 1.25 -12.81 -19.57
C GLY A 117 1.34 -11.80 -20.70
N LEU A 118 0.26 -11.06 -20.90
CA LEU A 118 0.13 -10.02 -21.92
C LEU A 118 -0.45 -8.75 -21.31
N ALA A 119 0.16 -7.60 -21.58
CA ALA A 119 -0.32 -6.30 -21.12
C ALA A 119 -1.73 -6.01 -21.62
N SER A 120 -2.04 -6.27 -22.89
CA SER A 120 -3.35 -6.04 -23.49
C SER A 120 -4.47 -6.88 -22.87
N ALA A 121 -4.14 -8.10 -22.42
CA ALA A 121 -5.10 -9.00 -21.75
C ALA A 121 -5.09 -8.85 -20.23
N LYS A 122 -4.16 -8.06 -19.67
CA LYS A 122 -3.96 -7.87 -18.21
C LYS A 122 -3.83 -9.22 -17.48
N THR A 123 -3.02 -10.14 -18.04
CA THR A 123 -2.79 -11.49 -17.50
C THR A 123 -1.37 -11.67 -16.95
N GLY A 124 -1.15 -12.70 -16.13
CA GLY A 124 0.15 -13.01 -15.56
C GLY A 124 0.74 -11.88 -14.74
N VAL A 125 2.06 -11.72 -14.76
CA VAL A 125 2.77 -10.62 -14.07
C VAL A 125 2.33 -9.26 -14.60
N GLU A 126 2.10 -9.15 -15.92
CA GLU A 126 1.58 -7.93 -16.56
C GLU A 126 0.27 -7.46 -15.94
N GLY A 127 -0.62 -8.39 -15.57
CA GLY A 127 -1.89 -8.05 -14.91
C GLY A 127 -1.74 -7.75 -13.42
N VAL A 128 -0.97 -8.57 -12.71
CA VAL A 128 -0.80 -8.44 -11.25
C VAL A 128 -0.02 -7.19 -10.89
N ALA A 129 1.02 -6.85 -11.65
CA ALA A 129 1.88 -5.69 -11.44
C ALA A 129 1.50 -4.50 -12.35
N ASN A 130 0.28 -4.48 -12.90
CA ASN A 130 -0.15 -3.47 -13.86
C ASN A 130 -0.04 -2.04 -13.31
N TYR A 131 -0.39 -1.85 -12.04
CA TYR A 131 -0.28 -0.56 -11.39
C TYR A 131 1.17 -0.12 -11.19
N GLU A 132 2.03 -1.02 -10.73
CA GLU A 132 3.45 -0.75 -10.50
C GLU A 132 4.15 -0.38 -11.81
N LEU A 133 3.90 -1.14 -12.88
CA LEU A 133 4.46 -0.89 -14.21
C LEU A 133 4.03 0.45 -14.82
N LEU A 134 2.91 1.01 -14.38
CA LEU A 134 2.38 2.31 -14.82
C LEU A 134 2.53 3.41 -13.77
N SER A 135 3.13 3.12 -12.61
CA SER A 135 3.42 4.10 -11.58
C SER A 135 4.83 4.65 -11.76
N THR A 136 5.00 5.94 -11.56
CA THR A 136 6.31 6.59 -11.67
C THR A 136 6.84 6.97 -10.29
N SER A 137 8.16 6.88 -10.09
CA SER A 137 8.82 7.36 -8.86
C SER A 137 9.04 8.87 -8.88
N GLY A 138 8.32 9.59 -9.71
CA GLY A 138 8.58 10.99 -9.92
C GLY A 138 8.48 11.81 -8.64
N ASN A 139 9.57 12.47 -8.27
CA ASN A 139 9.44 13.74 -7.58
C ASN A 139 8.43 14.57 -8.38
N ILE A 140 7.45 15.16 -7.70
CA ILE A 140 6.42 16.03 -8.31
C ILE A 140 7.04 17.04 -9.29
N ILE A 141 8.29 17.44 -9.06
CA ILE A 141 9.08 18.34 -9.92
C ILE A 141 9.41 17.69 -11.26
N ASN A 142 9.76 16.40 -11.31
CA ASN A 142 10.07 15.69 -12.57
C ASN A 142 8.80 15.45 -13.37
N GLN A 143 7.70 15.04 -12.72
CA GLN A 143 6.40 14.91 -13.37
C GLN A 143 5.92 16.22 -13.99
N LEU A 144 6.13 17.34 -13.28
CA LEU A 144 5.78 18.64 -13.82
C LEU A 144 6.68 19.07 -15.01
N SER A 145 7.95 18.64 -15.00
CA SER A 145 8.88 18.85 -16.12
C SER A 145 8.48 18.03 -17.34
N ASP A 146 8.14 16.76 -17.14
CA ASP A 146 7.72 15.83 -18.20
C ASP A 146 6.37 16.28 -18.79
N ASP A 147 5.42 16.72 -17.97
CA ASP A 147 4.15 17.30 -18.42
C ASP A 147 4.36 18.60 -19.25
N LEU A 148 5.41 19.38 -18.96
CA LEU A 148 5.73 20.62 -19.69
C LEU A 148 6.51 20.34 -20.98
N SER A 149 7.34 19.29 -21.01
CA SER A 149 8.09 18.88 -22.21
C SER A 149 7.26 18.02 -23.17
N GLY A 150 6.11 17.52 -22.73
CA GLY A 150 5.27 16.60 -23.51
C GLY A 150 5.83 15.17 -23.60
N GLU A 151 6.86 14.86 -22.81
CA GLU A 151 7.43 13.52 -22.72
C GLU A 151 6.65 12.69 -21.68
N LYS A 152 6.47 11.38 -21.97
CA LYS A 152 5.85 10.48 -21.03
C LYS A 152 6.88 10.07 -19.98
N SER A 153 6.46 10.05 -18.71
CA SER A 153 7.26 9.47 -17.63
C SER A 153 7.37 7.96 -17.79
N VAL A 154 8.44 7.33 -17.30
CA VAL A 154 8.64 5.88 -17.32
C VAL A 154 8.15 5.26 -16.02
N GLY A 155 7.40 4.16 -16.11
CA GLY A 155 6.92 3.38 -14.98
C GLY A 155 8.03 2.59 -14.27
N TYR A 156 7.71 2.02 -13.09
CA TYR A 156 8.66 1.19 -12.36
C TYR A 156 8.94 -0.13 -13.06
N ASP A 157 10.19 -0.58 -12.99
CA ASP A 157 10.56 -1.92 -13.34
C ASP A 157 10.16 -2.91 -12.25
N VAL A 158 9.65 -4.07 -12.67
CA VAL A 158 9.26 -5.17 -11.79
C VAL A 158 10.25 -6.31 -11.90
N VAL A 159 11.00 -6.57 -10.83
CA VAL A 159 11.95 -7.68 -10.76
C VAL A 159 11.24 -8.93 -10.25
N THR A 160 11.29 -10.00 -11.02
CA THR A 160 10.70 -11.30 -10.67
C THR A 160 11.76 -12.25 -10.11
N THR A 161 11.32 -13.33 -9.50
CA THR A 161 12.19 -14.45 -9.07
C THR A 161 12.38 -15.51 -10.15
N LEU A 162 11.93 -15.25 -11.37
CA LEU A 162 12.03 -16.18 -12.49
C LEU A 162 13.48 -16.31 -12.94
N VAL A 163 13.89 -17.55 -13.22
CA VAL A 163 15.24 -17.87 -13.69
C VAL A 163 15.17 -18.37 -15.14
N PRO A 164 15.61 -17.58 -16.14
CA PRO A 164 15.43 -17.90 -17.55
C PRO A 164 15.98 -19.27 -17.95
N LYS A 165 17.19 -19.61 -17.53
CA LYS A 165 17.82 -20.91 -17.84
C LYS A 165 17.00 -22.09 -17.31
N LEU A 166 16.37 -21.95 -16.14
CA LEU A 166 15.55 -23.01 -15.57
C LEU A 166 14.24 -23.17 -16.33
N GLN A 167 13.61 -22.04 -16.68
CA GLN A 167 12.38 -22.02 -17.44
C GLN A 167 12.57 -22.60 -18.86
N GLU A 168 13.65 -22.21 -19.54
CA GLU A 168 13.99 -22.79 -20.85
C GLU A 168 14.24 -24.29 -20.78
N ALA A 169 14.93 -24.77 -19.74
CA ALA A 169 15.15 -26.19 -19.54
C ALA A 169 13.84 -26.94 -19.33
N ALA A 170 12.92 -26.39 -18.54
CA ALA A 170 11.59 -26.94 -18.31
C ALA A 170 10.76 -26.95 -19.61
N TYR A 171 10.78 -25.86 -20.36
CA TYR A 171 10.10 -25.75 -21.67
C TYR A 171 10.60 -26.80 -22.66
N LYS A 172 11.93 -26.96 -22.76
CA LYS A 172 12.54 -27.97 -23.61
C LYS A 172 12.18 -29.42 -23.17
N ALA A 173 12.11 -29.66 -21.86
CA ALA A 173 11.72 -30.95 -21.31
C ALA A 173 10.24 -31.29 -21.56
N LEU A 174 9.37 -30.27 -21.57
CA LEU A 174 7.95 -30.44 -21.92
C LEU A 174 7.78 -30.92 -23.38
N GLY A 175 8.56 -30.37 -24.30
CA GLY A 175 8.54 -30.72 -25.72
C GLY A 175 7.17 -30.59 -26.35
N SER A 176 6.65 -31.66 -26.93
CA SER A 176 5.33 -31.73 -27.57
C SER A 176 4.19 -32.11 -26.60
N ASN A 177 4.49 -32.34 -25.32
CA ASN A 177 3.47 -32.71 -24.34
C ASN A 177 2.62 -31.47 -23.96
N LYS A 178 1.34 -31.73 -23.63
CA LYS A 178 0.47 -30.68 -23.08
C LYS A 178 0.74 -30.56 -21.60
N GLY A 179 1.06 -29.36 -21.15
CA GLY A 179 1.34 -29.05 -19.73
C GLY A 179 1.72 -27.58 -19.57
N ALA A 180 1.89 -27.19 -18.31
CA ALA A 180 2.37 -25.86 -17.91
C ALA A 180 3.46 -26.02 -16.85
#